data_2b18dbe940607c343db5685be2a6d3ca
#
_entry.id   2b18dbe940607c343db5685be2a6d3ca
#
_cell.length_a   1.000
_cell.length_b   1.000
_cell.length_c   1.000
_cell.angle_alpha   90.00
_cell.angle_beta   90.00
_cell.angle_gamma   90.00
#
_symmetry.space_group_name_H-M   'P 1'
#
loop_
_entity.id
_entity.type
_entity.pdbx_description
1 polymer ?
#
loop_
_entity_poly.entity_id
_entity_poly.type
_entity_poly.pdbx_seq_one_letter_code
_entity_poly.pdbx_strand_id
1 'polypeptide(L)'
;MDVYGYDPFVSVSSAWKISSPVHHITDLADIFRTCDYITIHVPAVKDTIGMVDAHACSLMKEGVVLLNFSRDTLVDPAALSVVLDSGRVKTYITDFATPEVMKMKNTVVLPHLGASTAEAEDNCAIMAVREMVDYFENGNITHSVNYPDCDMGVCPEGMTRLAMLHRNVPNLSLIHISEPTRR
;
A
#
# COMPACT_ATOMS: atom_id res chain seq x y z
N MET A 1 -17.84 8.01 13.54
CA MET A 1 -16.73 7.04 13.70
C MET A 1 -15.44 7.82 13.63
N ASP A 2 -14.59 7.71 14.63
CA ASP A 2 -13.27 8.34 14.61
C ASP A 2 -12.31 7.42 13.87
N VAL A 3 -11.57 7.97 12.90
CA VAL A 3 -10.64 7.21 12.06
C VAL A 3 -9.22 7.55 12.47
N TYR A 4 -8.44 6.52 12.72
CA TYR A 4 -7.02 6.63 13.06
C TYR A 4 -6.19 5.98 11.97
N GLY A 5 -5.10 6.62 11.57
CA GLY A 5 -4.21 6.13 10.52
C GLY A 5 -2.76 6.12 10.96
N TYR A 6 -2.09 5.01 10.69
CA TYR A 6 -0.65 4.84 10.82
C TYR A 6 -0.07 4.48 9.45
N ASP A 7 0.79 5.33 8.91
CA ASP A 7 1.56 5.10 7.69
C ASP A 7 2.86 5.88 7.77
N PRO A 8 4.01 5.21 7.99
CA PRO A 8 5.30 5.88 8.08
C PRO A 8 5.85 6.38 6.74
N PHE A 9 5.20 6.01 5.61
CA PHE A 9 5.64 6.34 4.26
C PHE A 9 4.68 7.28 3.51
N VAL A 10 3.60 7.74 4.17
CA VAL A 10 2.65 8.64 3.51
C VAL A 10 3.33 9.90 3.02
N SER A 11 3.21 10.19 1.71
CA SER A 11 3.73 11.43 1.15
C SER A 11 2.85 12.61 1.55
N VAL A 12 3.45 13.82 1.60
CA VAL A 12 2.70 15.06 1.84
C VAL A 12 1.56 15.21 0.81
N SER A 13 1.83 14.90 -0.45
CA SER A 13 0.83 14.95 -1.52
C SER A 13 -0.34 13.99 -1.30
N SER A 14 -0.07 12.78 -0.79
CA SER A 14 -1.11 11.80 -0.46
C SER A 14 -1.91 12.23 0.77
N ALA A 15 -1.25 12.80 1.78
CA ALA A 15 -1.92 13.31 2.97
C ALA A 15 -2.94 14.40 2.65
N TRP A 16 -2.63 15.30 1.69
CA TRP A 16 -3.55 16.34 1.24
C TRP A 16 -4.79 15.83 0.48
N LYS A 17 -4.77 14.57 0.02
CA LYS A 17 -5.90 13.95 -0.69
C LYS A 17 -6.88 13.25 0.25
N ILE A 18 -6.57 13.16 1.54
CA ILE A 18 -7.44 12.53 2.53
C ILE A 18 -8.67 13.41 2.75
N SER A 19 -9.85 12.91 2.37
CA SER A 19 -11.10 13.68 2.35
C SER A 19 -11.80 13.82 3.71
N SER A 20 -11.42 13.04 4.70
CA SER A 20 -12.03 13.03 6.03
C SER A 20 -11.00 13.30 7.11
N PRO A 21 -11.38 13.86 8.26
CA PRO A 21 -10.46 14.02 9.38
C PRO A 21 -9.99 12.64 9.84
N VAL A 22 -8.71 12.36 9.65
CA VAL A 22 -8.04 11.17 10.13
C VAL A 22 -7.04 11.59 11.18
N HIS A 23 -7.10 10.97 12.36
CA HIS A 23 -6.14 11.19 13.43
C HIS A 23 -4.84 10.46 13.07
N HIS A 24 -3.78 11.21 12.81
CA HIS A 24 -2.47 10.64 12.51
C HIS A 24 -1.85 10.04 13.78
N ILE A 25 -1.47 8.77 13.71
CA ILE A 25 -0.78 8.02 14.76
C ILE A 25 0.66 7.78 14.33
N THR A 26 1.60 8.04 15.21
CA THR A 26 3.05 7.86 14.97
C THR A 26 3.61 6.57 15.56
N ASP A 27 2.90 5.95 16.51
CA ASP A 27 3.24 4.65 17.09
C ASP A 27 2.17 3.62 16.74
N LEU A 28 2.54 2.57 15.99
CA LEU A 28 1.64 1.48 15.61
C LEU A 28 0.96 0.83 16.83
N ALA A 29 1.65 0.76 17.97
CA ALA A 29 1.10 0.20 19.19
C ALA A 29 -0.16 0.96 19.69
N ASP A 30 -0.27 2.24 19.38
CA ASP A 30 -1.45 3.02 19.76
C ASP A 30 -2.68 2.65 18.93
N ILE A 31 -2.51 2.22 17.67
CA ILE A 31 -3.60 1.64 16.88
C ILE A 31 -4.16 0.40 17.61
N PHE A 32 -3.29 -0.51 18.03
CA PHE A 32 -3.72 -1.71 18.75
C PHE A 32 -4.42 -1.40 20.07
N ARG A 33 -3.94 -0.40 20.81
CA ARG A 33 -4.50 -0.02 22.12
C ARG A 33 -5.83 0.71 22.05
N THR A 34 -6.07 1.48 20.98
CA THR A 34 -7.19 2.44 20.94
C THR A 34 -8.34 2.03 20.04
N CYS A 35 -8.07 1.31 18.94
CA CYS A 35 -9.08 1.05 17.94
C CYS A 35 -9.98 -0.15 18.27
N ASP A 36 -11.27 -0.03 17.98
CA ASP A 36 -12.25 -1.12 18.11
C ASP A 36 -12.30 -1.99 16.84
N TYR A 37 -11.93 -1.39 15.70
CA TYR A 37 -11.79 -2.06 14.39
C TYR A 37 -10.41 -1.73 13.85
N ILE A 38 -9.67 -2.74 13.45
CA ILE A 38 -8.33 -2.59 12.88
C ILE A 38 -8.33 -3.23 11.49
N THR A 39 -7.92 -2.47 10.49
CA THR A 39 -7.78 -2.97 9.11
C THR A 39 -6.35 -2.76 8.62
N ILE A 40 -5.81 -3.77 7.95
CA ILE A 40 -4.41 -3.83 7.52
C ILE A 40 -4.35 -3.62 6.00
N HIS A 41 -3.51 -2.67 5.55
CA HIS A 41 -3.36 -2.28 4.14
C HIS A 41 -1.89 -2.08 3.75
N VAL A 42 -0.99 -2.95 4.22
CA VAL A 42 0.45 -2.88 3.95
C VAL A 42 0.92 -4.05 3.08
N PRO A 43 1.98 -3.88 2.27
CA PRO A 43 2.58 -4.99 1.54
C PRO A 43 3.30 -5.95 2.50
N ALA A 44 3.46 -7.22 2.10
CA ALA A 44 4.29 -8.17 2.81
C ALA A 44 5.77 -7.94 2.46
N VAL A 45 6.45 -7.22 3.29
CA VAL A 45 7.90 -6.96 3.23
C VAL A 45 8.56 -7.40 4.54
N LYS A 46 9.89 -7.37 4.58
CA LYS A 46 10.65 -7.84 5.76
C LYS A 46 10.16 -7.24 7.08
N ASP A 47 9.77 -5.95 7.07
CA ASP A 47 9.39 -5.22 8.29
C ASP A 47 7.90 -5.36 8.64
N THR A 48 7.08 -5.90 7.73
CA THR A 48 5.64 -6.07 7.95
C THR A 48 5.20 -7.52 8.09
N ILE A 49 6.02 -8.48 7.66
CA ILE A 49 5.75 -9.91 7.88
C ILE A 49 5.68 -10.18 9.38
N GLY A 50 4.56 -10.76 9.83
CA GLY A 50 4.33 -11.04 11.24
C GLY A 50 4.13 -9.80 12.11
N MET A 51 3.77 -8.65 11.54
CA MET A 51 3.55 -7.41 12.30
C MET A 51 2.44 -7.52 13.35
N VAL A 52 1.49 -8.43 13.14
CA VAL A 52 0.48 -8.80 14.12
C VAL A 52 0.91 -10.10 14.79
N ASP A 53 1.87 -9.98 15.68
CA ASP A 53 2.43 -11.05 16.49
C ASP A 53 1.74 -11.15 17.86
N ALA A 54 2.27 -11.99 18.76
CA ALA A 54 1.75 -12.16 20.11
C ALA A 54 1.81 -10.86 20.94
N HIS A 55 2.84 -10.02 20.71
CA HIS A 55 2.94 -8.74 21.39
C HIS A 55 1.86 -7.77 20.91
N ALA A 56 1.71 -7.58 19.60
CA ALA A 56 0.65 -6.76 19.01
C ALA A 56 -0.74 -7.23 19.48
N CYS A 57 -0.98 -8.53 19.45
CA CYS A 57 -2.23 -9.13 19.95
C CYS A 57 -2.48 -8.82 21.43
N SER A 58 -1.44 -8.80 22.26
CA SER A 58 -1.57 -8.49 23.69
C SER A 58 -1.96 -7.04 23.98
N LEU A 59 -1.62 -6.12 23.06
CA LEU A 59 -1.97 -4.70 23.16
C LEU A 59 -3.40 -4.39 22.74
N MET A 60 -4.05 -5.27 21.98
CA MET A 60 -5.38 -5.03 21.44
C MET A 60 -6.44 -4.91 22.52
N LYS A 61 -7.43 -4.08 22.27
CA LYS A 61 -8.61 -3.95 23.15
C LYS A 61 -9.41 -5.26 23.18
N GLU A 62 -10.09 -5.47 24.29
CA GLU A 62 -11.06 -6.56 24.40
C GLU A 62 -12.23 -6.34 23.41
N GLY A 63 -12.55 -7.36 22.65
CA GLY A 63 -13.63 -7.34 21.68
C GLY A 63 -13.30 -6.66 20.35
N VAL A 64 -12.04 -6.40 20.04
CA VAL A 64 -11.62 -5.80 18.79
C VAL A 64 -11.98 -6.69 17.58
N VAL A 65 -12.31 -6.06 16.46
CA VAL A 65 -12.47 -6.73 15.16
C VAL A 65 -11.26 -6.44 14.32
N LEU A 66 -10.57 -7.51 13.87
CA LEU A 66 -9.39 -7.42 13.01
C LEU A 66 -9.74 -7.80 11.58
N LEU A 67 -9.38 -6.95 10.62
CA LEU A 67 -9.60 -7.17 9.19
C LEU A 67 -8.24 -7.22 8.46
N ASN A 68 -8.03 -8.25 7.66
CA ASN A 68 -6.82 -8.39 6.84
C ASN A 68 -7.18 -8.80 5.42
N PHE A 69 -7.19 -7.84 4.51
CA PHE A 69 -7.38 -8.02 3.08
C PHE A 69 -6.11 -7.71 2.28
N SER A 70 -4.94 -7.67 2.96
CA SER A 70 -3.67 -7.35 2.33
C SER A 70 -2.86 -8.57 1.96
N ARG A 71 -2.30 -9.27 2.98
CA ARG A 71 -1.50 -10.50 2.81
C ARG A 71 -1.64 -11.38 4.05
N ASP A 72 -1.68 -12.68 3.85
CA ASP A 72 -1.79 -13.70 4.91
C ASP A 72 -0.63 -13.66 5.91
N THR A 73 0.58 -13.44 5.41
CA THR A 73 1.83 -13.45 6.18
C THR A 73 2.00 -12.28 7.16
N LEU A 74 1.10 -11.29 7.16
CA LEU A 74 1.16 -10.14 8.07
C LEU A 74 0.72 -10.47 9.50
N VAL A 75 -0.07 -11.54 9.66
CA VAL A 75 -0.63 -11.96 10.94
C VAL A 75 -0.06 -13.31 11.32
N ASP A 76 0.52 -13.43 12.52
CA ASP A 76 0.94 -14.72 13.07
C ASP A 76 -0.30 -15.56 13.42
N PRO A 77 -0.53 -16.69 12.74
CA PRO A 77 -1.72 -17.51 12.97
C PRO A 77 -1.75 -18.14 14.37
N ALA A 78 -0.60 -18.43 14.98
CA ALA A 78 -0.55 -19.00 16.31
C ALA A 78 -0.96 -17.96 17.37
N ALA A 79 -0.44 -16.75 17.28
CA ALA A 79 -0.82 -15.63 18.15
C ALA A 79 -2.30 -15.27 17.99
N LEU A 80 -2.79 -15.21 16.74
CA LEU A 80 -4.18 -14.90 16.43
C LEU A 80 -5.14 -15.94 17.03
N SER A 81 -4.82 -17.23 16.92
CA SER A 81 -5.66 -18.30 17.48
C SER A 81 -5.88 -18.12 18.99
N VAL A 82 -4.83 -17.79 19.73
CA VAL A 82 -4.89 -17.58 21.19
C VAL A 82 -5.84 -16.43 21.55
N VAL A 83 -5.75 -15.31 20.84
CA VAL A 83 -6.57 -14.12 21.15
C VAL A 83 -8.02 -14.25 20.67
N LEU A 84 -8.28 -15.06 19.63
CA LEU A 84 -9.63 -15.43 19.23
C LEU A 84 -10.28 -16.38 20.26
N ASP A 85 -9.52 -17.37 20.76
CA ASP A 85 -10.01 -18.31 21.76
C ASP A 85 -10.31 -17.63 23.11
N SER A 86 -9.51 -16.63 23.49
CA SER A 86 -9.75 -15.83 24.71
C SER A 86 -10.87 -14.80 24.56
N GLY A 87 -11.30 -14.49 23.34
CA GLY A 87 -12.29 -13.46 23.04
C GLY A 87 -11.76 -12.04 23.02
N ARG A 88 -10.45 -11.82 23.20
CA ARG A 88 -9.81 -10.50 23.05
C ARG A 88 -10.03 -9.96 21.63
N VAL A 89 -9.76 -10.77 20.61
CA VAL A 89 -10.23 -10.51 19.26
C VAL A 89 -11.60 -11.16 19.11
N LYS A 90 -12.62 -10.34 18.93
CA LYS A 90 -14.02 -10.81 18.79
C LYS A 90 -14.22 -11.53 17.46
N THR A 91 -13.64 -11.01 16.39
CA THR A 91 -13.78 -11.57 15.05
C THR A 91 -12.56 -11.21 14.22
N TYR A 92 -12.04 -12.19 13.48
CA TYR A 92 -11.06 -11.99 12.43
C TYR A 92 -11.72 -12.14 11.06
N ILE A 93 -11.52 -11.17 10.17
CA ILE A 93 -12.11 -11.17 8.83
C ILE A 93 -10.97 -11.09 7.81
N THR A 94 -10.95 -12.02 6.87
CA THR A 94 -9.88 -12.08 5.86
C THR A 94 -10.40 -12.69 4.56
N ASP A 95 -9.68 -12.48 3.48
CA ASP A 95 -9.87 -13.17 2.20
C ASP A 95 -8.75 -14.18 1.88
N PHE A 96 -7.98 -14.57 2.90
CA PHE A 96 -6.93 -15.59 2.80
C PHE A 96 -7.36 -16.87 3.52
N ALA A 97 -7.84 -17.86 2.75
CA ALA A 97 -8.32 -19.16 3.25
C ALA A 97 -7.15 -20.13 3.50
N THR A 98 -6.26 -19.82 4.47
CA THR A 98 -5.21 -20.76 4.84
C THR A 98 -5.77 -21.92 5.69
N PRO A 99 -5.12 -23.11 5.69
CA PRO A 99 -5.57 -24.25 6.49
C PRO A 99 -5.67 -23.96 7.99
N GLU A 100 -4.80 -23.07 8.49
CA GLU A 100 -4.78 -22.62 9.89
C GLU A 100 -5.99 -21.75 10.19
N VAL A 101 -6.21 -20.71 9.39
CA VAL A 101 -7.30 -19.73 9.55
C VAL A 101 -8.67 -20.40 9.44
N MET A 102 -8.83 -21.37 8.53
CA MET A 102 -10.09 -22.11 8.36
C MET A 102 -10.50 -22.96 9.57
N LYS A 103 -9.57 -23.25 10.48
CA LYS A 103 -9.84 -24.01 11.72
C LYS A 103 -10.13 -23.11 12.92
N MET A 104 -9.85 -21.80 12.81
CA MET A 104 -10.03 -20.86 13.91
C MET A 104 -11.51 -20.55 14.14
N LYS A 105 -11.89 -20.40 15.41
CA LYS A 105 -13.22 -19.90 15.77
C LYS A 105 -13.31 -18.40 15.50
N ASN A 106 -14.54 -17.91 15.36
CA ASN A 106 -14.81 -16.47 15.21
C ASN A 106 -14.06 -15.82 14.02
N THR A 107 -13.82 -16.60 12.97
CA THR A 107 -13.19 -16.16 11.74
C THR A 107 -14.21 -16.16 10.60
N VAL A 108 -14.21 -15.08 9.83
CA VAL A 108 -14.99 -14.94 8.61
C VAL A 108 -14.00 -14.90 7.43
N VAL A 109 -14.08 -15.90 6.55
CA VAL A 109 -13.24 -15.97 5.36
C VAL A 109 -14.08 -15.66 4.13
N LEU A 110 -13.66 -14.68 3.38
CA LEU A 110 -14.30 -14.22 2.14
C LEU A 110 -13.51 -14.74 0.92
N PRO A 111 -14.12 -14.83 -0.26
CA PRO A 111 -13.38 -15.05 -1.48
C PRO A 111 -12.42 -13.91 -1.79
N HIS A 112 -11.20 -14.22 -2.24
CA HIS A 112 -10.18 -13.22 -2.60
C HIS A 112 -10.48 -12.64 -3.99
N LEU A 113 -11.39 -11.67 -4.06
CA LEU A 113 -11.92 -11.08 -5.29
C LEU A 113 -11.71 -9.55 -5.38
N GLY A 114 -10.86 -8.97 -4.55
CA GLY A 114 -10.68 -7.52 -4.47
C GLY A 114 -10.31 -6.84 -5.79
N ALA A 115 -9.54 -7.52 -6.66
CA ALA A 115 -9.16 -7.04 -7.99
C ALA A 115 -9.99 -7.67 -9.14
N SER A 116 -10.95 -8.54 -8.84
CA SER A 116 -11.69 -9.34 -9.83
C SER A 116 -13.16 -8.91 -9.94
N THR A 117 -13.45 -7.65 -9.64
CA THR A 117 -14.76 -7.05 -9.95
C THR A 117 -14.71 -6.43 -11.33
N ALA A 118 -15.83 -6.40 -12.06
CA ALA A 118 -15.91 -5.76 -13.37
C ALA A 118 -15.42 -4.29 -13.32
N GLU A 119 -15.80 -3.56 -12.28
CA GLU A 119 -15.35 -2.17 -12.08
C GLU A 119 -13.83 -2.06 -11.87
N ALA A 120 -13.22 -2.99 -11.14
CA ALA A 120 -11.77 -2.99 -10.90
C ALA A 120 -11.01 -3.29 -12.20
N GLU A 121 -11.48 -4.27 -12.98
CA GLU A 121 -10.88 -4.64 -14.28
C GLU A 121 -10.99 -3.50 -15.29
N ASP A 122 -12.16 -2.86 -15.41
CA ASP A 122 -12.37 -1.70 -16.29
C ASP A 122 -11.49 -0.53 -15.88
N ASN A 123 -11.43 -0.20 -14.58
CA ASN A 123 -10.61 0.88 -14.07
C ASN A 123 -9.11 0.62 -14.29
N CYS A 124 -8.64 -0.59 -14.04
CA CYS A 124 -7.24 -0.98 -14.32
C CYS A 124 -6.89 -0.83 -15.80
N ALA A 125 -7.77 -1.28 -16.70
CA ALA A 125 -7.57 -1.14 -18.14
C ALA A 125 -7.52 0.34 -18.57
N ILE A 126 -8.45 1.15 -18.09
CA ILE A 126 -8.49 2.59 -18.39
C ILE A 126 -7.25 3.30 -17.86
N MET A 127 -6.83 3.01 -16.63
CA MET A 127 -5.65 3.61 -16.02
C MET A 127 -4.39 3.23 -16.81
N ALA A 128 -4.19 1.96 -17.11
CA ALA A 128 -3.04 1.48 -17.88
C ALA A 128 -2.94 2.15 -19.26
N VAL A 129 -4.07 2.30 -19.97
CA VAL A 129 -4.09 2.98 -21.26
C VAL A 129 -3.74 4.46 -21.12
N ARG A 130 -4.29 5.15 -20.12
CA ARG A 130 -3.99 6.57 -19.85
C ARG A 130 -2.51 6.79 -19.55
N GLU A 131 -1.90 5.95 -18.74
CA GLU A 131 -0.47 6.02 -18.42
C GLU A 131 0.40 5.77 -19.64
N MET A 132 0.04 4.79 -20.48
CA MET A 132 0.74 4.57 -21.75
C MET A 132 0.63 5.77 -22.69
N VAL A 133 -0.56 6.33 -22.85
CA VAL A 133 -0.78 7.54 -23.69
C VAL A 133 0.03 8.70 -23.16
N ASP A 134 0.00 8.95 -21.87
CA ASP A 134 0.76 10.04 -21.22
C ASP A 134 2.27 9.85 -21.39
N TYR A 135 2.76 8.61 -21.29
CA TYR A 135 4.16 8.30 -21.56
C TYR A 135 4.54 8.56 -23.04
N PHE A 136 3.73 8.11 -23.99
CA PHE A 136 4.04 8.27 -25.42
C PHE A 136 3.86 9.72 -25.91
N GLU A 137 2.87 10.43 -25.42
CA GLU A 137 2.59 11.80 -25.86
C GLU A 137 3.38 12.85 -25.08
N ASN A 138 3.58 12.63 -23.79
CA ASN A 138 4.17 13.62 -22.90
C ASN A 138 5.53 13.20 -22.30
N GLY A 139 5.91 11.93 -22.37
CA GLY A 139 7.13 11.42 -21.76
C GLY A 139 7.07 11.33 -20.23
N ASN A 140 5.88 11.42 -19.65
CA ASN A 140 5.69 11.29 -18.21
C ASN A 140 5.80 9.84 -17.77
N ILE A 141 6.35 9.60 -16.60
CA ILE A 141 6.46 8.29 -15.96
C ILE A 141 5.74 8.38 -14.63
N THR A 142 4.59 7.71 -14.51
CA THR A 142 3.77 7.66 -13.30
C THR A 142 3.53 6.21 -12.91
N HIS A 143 3.50 5.93 -11.61
CA HIS A 143 3.24 4.60 -11.03
C HIS A 143 4.16 3.48 -11.54
N SER A 144 5.36 3.81 -12.00
CA SER A 144 6.32 2.81 -12.48
C SER A 144 6.90 2.01 -11.31
N VAL A 145 7.03 0.69 -11.51
CA VAL A 145 7.62 -0.21 -10.47
C VAL A 145 9.15 -0.19 -10.47
N ASN A 146 9.80 0.35 -11.50
CA ASN A 146 11.25 0.28 -11.68
C ASN A 146 11.90 1.63 -11.99
N TYR A 147 11.13 2.67 -12.24
CA TYR A 147 11.61 4.05 -12.42
C TYR A 147 10.94 4.98 -11.42
N PRO A 148 11.64 6.03 -11.00
CA PRO A 148 11.03 7.08 -10.19
C PRO A 148 9.98 7.83 -10.99
N ASP A 149 8.97 8.36 -10.30
CA ASP A 149 7.98 9.23 -10.93
C ASP A 149 8.63 10.47 -11.53
N CYS A 150 8.22 10.79 -12.75
CA CYS A 150 8.64 11.97 -13.50
C CYS A 150 7.44 12.54 -14.23
N ASP A 151 6.80 13.55 -13.66
CA ASP A 151 5.69 14.27 -14.26
C ASP A 151 6.15 15.70 -14.63
N MET A 152 6.16 15.97 -15.92
CA MET A 152 6.52 17.28 -16.49
C MET A 152 5.31 17.95 -17.15
N GLY A 153 4.11 17.45 -16.91
CA GLY A 153 2.88 17.93 -17.53
C GLY A 153 2.79 17.61 -19.03
N VAL A 154 1.87 18.28 -19.70
CA VAL A 154 1.61 18.09 -21.15
C VAL A 154 2.78 18.64 -21.97
N CYS A 155 3.25 17.88 -22.97
CA CYS A 155 4.24 18.34 -23.92
C CYS A 155 3.61 19.39 -24.86
N PRO A 156 4.13 20.62 -24.93
CA PRO A 156 3.57 21.65 -25.81
C PRO A 156 3.63 21.26 -27.29
N GLU A 157 2.65 21.70 -28.07
CA GLU A 157 2.62 21.45 -29.52
C GLU A 157 3.87 22.00 -30.21
N GLY A 158 4.42 21.23 -31.12
CA GLY A 158 5.65 21.58 -31.86
C GLY A 158 6.95 21.40 -31.04
N MET A 159 6.88 20.91 -29.81
CA MET A 159 8.05 20.58 -29.01
C MET A 159 8.28 19.06 -28.95
N THR A 160 9.54 18.70 -28.72
CA THR A 160 9.93 17.31 -28.44
C THR A 160 10.52 17.25 -27.04
N ARG A 161 10.10 16.26 -26.26
CA ARG A 161 10.61 16.01 -24.93
C ARG A 161 11.62 14.88 -24.95
N LEU A 162 12.76 15.11 -24.32
CA LEU A 162 13.79 14.11 -24.11
C LEU A 162 13.86 13.75 -22.63
N ALA A 163 13.54 12.51 -22.28
CA ALA A 163 13.72 11.96 -20.94
C ALA A 163 15.04 11.17 -20.90
N MET A 164 15.94 11.54 -19.99
CA MET A 164 17.20 10.83 -19.75
C MET A 164 17.13 10.11 -18.40
N LEU A 165 17.20 8.77 -18.47
CA LEU A 165 17.23 7.90 -17.30
C LEU A 165 18.68 7.58 -16.93
N HIS A 166 19.11 7.93 -15.73
CA HIS A 166 20.50 7.74 -15.32
C HIS A 166 20.61 7.38 -13.82
N ARG A 167 21.77 6.83 -13.45
CA ARG A 167 22.08 6.45 -12.05
C ARG A 167 22.67 7.60 -11.20
N ASN A 168 22.38 8.85 -11.54
CA ASN A 168 22.93 10.03 -10.87
C ASN A 168 24.47 10.03 -10.79
N VAL A 169 25.10 9.73 -11.90
CA VAL A 169 26.58 9.76 -12.01
C VAL A 169 27.05 11.23 -12.05
N PRO A 170 28.12 11.62 -11.33
CA PRO A 170 28.66 12.96 -11.38
C PRO A 170 29.01 13.41 -12.81
N ASN A 171 28.80 14.70 -13.10
CA ASN A 171 29.12 15.36 -14.39
C ASN A 171 28.31 14.89 -15.61
N LEU A 172 27.16 14.23 -15.42
CA LEU A 172 26.36 13.72 -16.52
C LEU A 172 25.90 14.85 -17.46
N SER A 173 25.46 15.97 -16.95
CA SER A 173 25.07 17.14 -17.75
C SER A 173 26.25 17.74 -18.50
N LEU A 174 27.45 17.73 -17.91
CA LEU A 174 28.64 18.26 -18.54
C LEU A 174 29.06 17.46 -19.78
N ILE A 175 29.09 16.13 -19.67
CA ILE A 175 29.55 15.25 -20.75
C ILE A 175 28.52 14.99 -21.85
N HIS A 176 27.21 15.07 -21.55
CA HIS A 176 26.17 14.77 -22.55
C HIS A 176 25.41 15.99 -23.05
N ILE A 177 25.36 17.09 -22.30
CA ILE A 177 24.61 18.30 -22.67
C ILE A 177 25.55 19.44 -23.03
N SER A 178 26.54 19.74 -22.19
CA SER A 178 27.44 20.88 -22.38
C SER A 178 28.62 20.58 -23.32
N GLU A 179 29.08 19.33 -23.35
CA GLU A 179 30.15 18.87 -24.22
C GLU A 179 29.73 17.62 -25.02
N PRO A 180 28.79 17.74 -26.00
CA PRO A 180 28.43 16.62 -26.82
C PRO A 180 29.63 16.16 -27.63
N THR A 181 30.00 14.89 -27.51
CA THR A 181 31.10 14.30 -28.32
C THR A 181 30.73 14.41 -29.81
N ARG A 182 31.40 15.26 -30.51
CA ARG A 182 31.31 15.29 -31.98
C ARG A 182 31.94 14.00 -32.53
N ARG A 183 31.13 13.15 -33.11
CA ARG A 183 31.58 12.10 -34.06
C ARG A 183 31.47 12.61 -35.44
#